data_3b8b5937d10a45b29fc96cd98efdfd76
#
_entry.id   3b8b5937d10a45b29fc96cd98efdfd76
#
_cell.length_a   1.000
_cell.length_b   1.000
_cell.length_c   1.000
_cell.angle_alpha   90.00
_cell.angle_beta   90.00
_cell.angle_gamma   90.00
#
_symmetry.space_group_name_H-M   'P 1'
#
loop_
_entity.id
_entity.type
_entity.pdbx_description
1 polymer ?
#
loop_
_entity_poly.entity_id
_entity_poly.type
_entity_poly.pdbx_seq_one_letter_code
_entity_poly.pdbx_strand_id
1 'polypeptide(L)'
;MIFSASAGKETDTTLFKTTEADPQAQQIVFKENNKQSLHKVYNKAIDFALQEDVQRLVLVHDDVILESYSEHKLDQLFKKFDVIGCAGTAEVNLKLPALWHLMGGGFGSGNLHGAVAHGDEKQKHMTAFGEYPKRVVLLDGVFLAIHRRVFKKIRFDEDCPSKWHFYDLDYSMQCHKAGFKLGVGDILITHNSPGLTSFTDEFNKGQEWFLDKWKTK
;
A
#
# COMPACT_ATOMS: atom_id res chain seq x y z
N MET A 1 -8.52 -2.72 12.03
CA MET A 1 -8.42 -4.06 11.40
C MET A 1 -7.26 -4.05 10.44
N ILE A 2 -6.38 -5.02 10.55
CA ILE A 2 -5.31 -5.28 9.57
C ILE A 2 -5.77 -6.44 8.69
N PHE A 3 -5.52 -6.33 7.39
CA PHE A 3 -5.86 -7.36 6.40
C PHE A 3 -4.67 -7.64 5.48
N SER A 4 -4.41 -8.91 5.23
CA SER A 4 -3.39 -9.35 4.29
C SER A 4 -3.92 -10.47 3.39
N ALA A 5 -3.42 -10.53 2.17
CA ALA A 5 -3.74 -11.58 1.20
C ALA A 5 -2.47 -12.35 0.83
N SER A 6 -2.49 -13.66 1.04
CA SER A 6 -1.36 -14.55 0.75
C SER A 6 -1.71 -15.55 -0.35
N ALA A 7 -0.75 -15.84 -1.21
CA ALA A 7 -0.85 -16.92 -2.20
C ALA A 7 -0.77 -18.33 -1.54
N GLY A 8 -0.21 -18.43 -0.34
CA GLY A 8 -0.07 -19.63 0.47
C GLY A 8 -0.92 -19.60 1.75
N LYS A 9 -0.47 -20.34 2.76
CA LYS A 9 -1.05 -20.31 4.10
C LYS A 9 -0.53 -19.11 4.87
N GLU A 10 -1.34 -18.57 5.79
CA GLU A 10 -0.94 -17.45 6.65
C GLU A 10 0.32 -17.77 7.47
N THR A 11 0.41 -18.99 8.01
CA THR A 11 1.54 -19.47 8.82
C THR A 11 2.88 -19.50 8.08
N ASP A 12 2.85 -19.45 6.74
CA ASP A 12 4.07 -19.44 5.92
C ASP A 12 4.57 -18.01 5.64
N THR A 13 3.73 -17.01 5.92
CA THR A 13 4.02 -15.61 5.63
C THR A 13 4.99 -14.97 6.61
N THR A 14 5.77 -14.00 6.15
CA THR A 14 6.64 -13.19 7.01
C THR A 14 5.82 -12.41 8.03
N LEU A 15 4.71 -11.81 7.59
CA LEU A 15 3.83 -11.02 8.44
C LEU A 15 3.32 -11.83 9.62
N PHE A 16 2.80 -13.06 9.39
CA PHE A 16 2.31 -13.91 10.47
C PHE A 16 3.42 -14.25 11.46
N LYS A 17 4.54 -14.79 10.96
CA LYS A 17 5.67 -15.25 11.80
C LYS A 17 6.24 -14.16 12.70
N THR A 18 6.27 -12.93 12.21
CA THR A 18 6.85 -11.81 12.96
C THR A 18 5.84 -11.11 13.88
N THR A 19 4.54 -11.36 13.69
CA THR A 19 3.49 -10.72 14.49
C THR A 19 2.78 -11.70 15.42
N GLU A 20 3.03 -13.01 15.34
CA GLU A 20 2.36 -14.04 16.14
C GLU A 20 2.46 -13.79 17.65
N ALA A 21 3.57 -13.23 18.12
CA ALA A 21 3.79 -12.90 19.53
C ALA A 21 3.28 -11.50 19.93
N ASP A 22 2.82 -10.68 18.99
CA ASP A 22 2.36 -9.31 19.25
C ASP A 22 0.84 -9.31 19.54
N PRO A 23 0.40 -8.85 20.74
CA PRO A 23 -1.03 -8.73 21.04
C PRO A 23 -1.82 -7.85 20.06
N GLN A 24 -1.17 -6.87 19.42
CA GLN A 24 -1.81 -6.02 18.41
C GLN A 24 -2.02 -6.76 17.09
N ALA A 25 -1.20 -7.76 16.80
CA ALA A 25 -1.30 -8.59 15.60
C ALA A 25 -2.50 -9.57 15.63
N GLN A 26 -3.09 -9.84 16.78
CA GLN A 26 -4.27 -10.72 16.92
C GLN A 26 -5.49 -10.24 16.16
N GLN A 27 -5.43 -9.03 15.57
CA GLN A 27 -6.50 -8.47 14.72
C GLN A 27 -6.20 -8.57 13.21
N ILE A 28 -5.21 -9.36 12.81
CA ILE A 28 -4.90 -9.56 11.38
C ILE A 28 -5.86 -10.59 10.80
N VAL A 29 -6.54 -10.20 9.73
CA VAL A 29 -7.36 -11.09 8.92
C VAL A 29 -6.57 -11.49 7.68
N PHE A 30 -6.30 -12.77 7.52
CA PHE A 30 -5.61 -13.30 6.35
C PHE A 30 -6.58 -13.88 5.33
N LYS A 31 -6.37 -13.56 4.05
CA LYS A 31 -6.95 -14.28 2.93
C LYS A 31 -5.92 -15.25 2.37
N GLU A 32 -5.94 -16.47 2.89
CA GLU A 32 -5.08 -17.55 2.45
C GLU A 32 -5.39 -18.06 1.05
N ASN A 33 -4.39 -18.66 0.42
CA ASN A 33 -4.50 -19.32 -0.89
C ASN A 33 -5.18 -18.43 -1.94
N ASN A 34 -4.86 -17.14 -1.89
CA ASN A 34 -5.46 -16.16 -2.77
C ASN A 34 -4.99 -16.32 -4.21
N LYS A 35 -5.93 -16.50 -5.13
CA LYS A 35 -5.72 -16.54 -6.58
C LYS A 35 -6.39 -15.39 -7.32
N GLN A 36 -7.08 -14.52 -6.57
CA GLN A 36 -7.76 -13.35 -7.10
C GLN A 36 -6.79 -12.18 -7.18
N SER A 37 -7.13 -11.18 -8.01
CA SER A 37 -6.37 -9.92 -8.01
C SER A 37 -6.45 -9.22 -6.65
N LEU A 38 -5.44 -8.41 -6.32
CA LEU A 38 -5.45 -7.59 -5.10
C LEU A 38 -6.63 -6.61 -5.10
N HIS A 39 -7.02 -6.08 -6.27
CA HIS A 39 -8.21 -5.24 -6.43
C HIS A 39 -9.47 -5.93 -5.86
N LYS A 40 -9.71 -7.19 -6.27
CA LYS A 40 -10.88 -7.97 -5.83
C LYS A 40 -10.83 -8.34 -4.36
N VAL A 41 -9.67 -8.80 -3.89
CA VAL A 41 -9.56 -9.26 -2.50
C VAL A 41 -9.61 -8.09 -1.53
N TYR A 42 -9.06 -6.94 -1.88
CA TYR A 42 -9.14 -5.75 -1.06
C TYR A 42 -10.53 -5.12 -1.05
N ASN A 43 -11.30 -5.22 -2.14
CA ASN A 43 -12.72 -4.85 -2.11
C ASN A 43 -13.52 -5.74 -1.15
N LYS A 44 -13.25 -7.05 -1.11
CA LYS A 44 -13.85 -7.95 -0.10
C LYS A 44 -13.44 -7.59 1.33
N ALA A 45 -12.19 -7.19 1.54
CA ALA A 45 -11.74 -6.69 2.83
C ALA A 45 -12.49 -5.40 3.23
N ILE A 46 -12.75 -4.52 2.28
CA ILE A 46 -13.56 -3.32 2.50
C ILE A 46 -15.01 -3.70 2.86
N ASP A 47 -15.63 -4.66 2.14
CA ASP A 47 -16.99 -5.11 2.45
C ASP A 47 -17.08 -5.67 3.88
N PHE A 48 -16.13 -6.52 4.25
CA PHE A 48 -16.03 -7.05 5.61
C PHE A 48 -15.82 -5.94 6.64
N ALA A 49 -14.90 -5.01 6.38
CA ALA A 49 -14.66 -3.87 7.27
C ALA A 49 -15.89 -2.96 7.45
N LEU A 50 -16.74 -2.84 6.43
CA LEU A 50 -17.99 -2.10 6.51
C LEU A 50 -19.05 -2.84 7.33
N GLN A 51 -19.15 -4.16 7.19
CA GLN A 51 -20.07 -5.01 7.97
C GLN A 51 -19.72 -5.00 9.45
N GLU A 52 -18.43 -5.06 9.78
CA GLU A 52 -17.91 -5.05 11.15
C GLU A 52 -17.77 -3.63 11.77
N ASP A 53 -18.31 -2.60 11.11
CA ASP A 53 -18.23 -1.19 11.52
C ASP A 53 -16.80 -0.69 11.80
N VAL A 54 -15.82 -1.24 11.12
CA VAL A 54 -14.40 -0.90 11.26
C VAL A 54 -14.16 0.56 10.87
N GLN A 55 -13.45 1.31 11.70
CA GLN A 55 -13.14 2.73 11.44
C GLN A 55 -11.87 2.92 10.62
N ARG A 56 -10.95 1.96 10.69
CA ARG A 56 -9.63 1.99 10.03
C ARG A 56 -9.31 0.61 9.46
N LEU A 57 -9.04 0.55 8.16
CA LEU A 57 -8.60 -0.64 7.47
C LEU A 57 -7.13 -0.48 7.09
N VAL A 58 -6.29 -1.40 7.51
CA VAL A 58 -4.88 -1.48 7.09
C VAL A 58 -4.75 -2.66 6.14
N LEU A 59 -4.33 -2.37 4.92
CA LEU A 59 -3.96 -3.37 3.92
C LEU A 59 -2.44 -3.46 3.91
N VAL A 60 -1.89 -4.63 4.07
CA VAL A 60 -0.45 -4.87 4.14
C VAL A 60 -0.08 -6.15 3.41
N HIS A 61 1.09 -6.17 2.77
CA HIS A 61 1.59 -7.36 2.11
C HIS A 61 1.94 -8.47 3.13
N ASP A 62 1.91 -9.71 2.71
CA ASP A 62 2.16 -10.87 3.54
C ASP A 62 3.67 -11.15 3.77
N ASP A 63 4.55 -10.49 3.01
CA ASP A 63 6.01 -10.54 3.11
C ASP A 63 6.61 -9.34 3.88
N VAL A 64 5.81 -8.70 4.76
CA VAL A 64 6.19 -7.52 5.54
C VAL A 64 6.46 -7.87 7.01
N ILE A 65 7.47 -7.21 7.60
CA ILE A 65 7.67 -7.09 9.04
C ILE A 65 7.22 -5.69 9.46
N LEU A 66 6.28 -5.60 10.41
CA LEU A 66 5.83 -4.33 10.98
C LEU A 66 6.80 -3.88 12.08
N GLU A 67 7.74 -2.96 11.76
CA GLU A 67 8.81 -2.55 12.68
C GLU A 67 8.35 -1.51 13.71
N SER A 68 7.53 -0.57 13.29
CA SER A 68 7.10 0.54 14.17
C SER A 68 5.61 0.85 14.06
N TYR A 69 4.81 -0.18 13.83
CA TYR A 69 3.36 -0.03 13.82
C TYR A 69 2.82 0.23 15.23
N SER A 70 1.90 1.20 15.35
CA SER A 70 1.03 1.33 16.53
C SER A 70 -0.25 2.07 16.17
N GLU A 71 -1.36 1.68 16.84
CA GLU A 71 -2.66 2.34 16.72
C GLU A 71 -2.57 3.83 17.08
N HIS A 72 -1.77 4.18 18.10
CA HIS A 72 -1.58 5.57 18.50
C HIS A 72 -0.94 6.41 17.38
N LYS A 73 0.09 5.89 16.70
CA LYS A 73 0.70 6.58 15.56
C LYS A 73 -0.32 6.80 14.44
N LEU A 74 -1.11 5.77 14.11
CA LEU A 74 -2.17 5.91 13.11
C LEU A 74 -3.19 6.97 13.50
N ASP A 75 -3.60 7.03 14.78
CA ASP A 75 -4.53 8.05 15.26
C ASP A 75 -4.01 9.47 15.04
N GLN A 76 -2.74 9.72 15.30
CA GLN A 76 -2.14 11.03 15.06
C GLN A 76 -2.05 11.36 13.56
N LEU A 77 -1.74 10.37 12.73
CA LEU A 77 -1.65 10.55 11.28
C LEU A 77 -3.02 10.76 10.65
N PHE A 78 -4.07 10.06 11.10
CA PHE A 78 -5.45 10.24 10.62
C PHE A 78 -6.08 11.60 10.96
N LYS A 79 -5.48 12.36 11.88
CA LYS A 79 -5.84 13.79 12.08
C LYS A 79 -5.41 14.67 10.90
N LYS A 80 -4.41 14.23 10.12
CA LYS A 80 -3.82 14.99 9.01
C LYS A 80 -4.20 14.42 7.64
N PHE A 81 -4.33 13.11 7.53
CA PHE A 81 -4.52 12.37 6.28
C PHE A 81 -5.74 11.45 6.34
N ASP A 82 -6.22 11.05 5.17
CA ASP A 82 -7.34 10.13 4.99
C ASP A 82 -6.88 8.73 4.60
N VAL A 83 -5.73 8.66 3.89
CA VAL A 83 -5.02 7.45 3.52
C VAL A 83 -3.55 7.65 3.87
N ILE A 84 -2.93 6.64 4.48
CA ILE A 84 -1.57 6.70 5.01
C ILE A 84 -0.77 5.53 4.46
N GLY A 85 0.43 5.81 3.96
CA GLY A 85 1.41 4.80 3.57
C GLY A 85 2.76 5.03 4.26
N CYS A 86 3.70 4.12 4.02
CA CYS A 86 5.09 4.22 4.48
C CYS A 86 6.00 4.91 3.46
N ALA A 87 5.63 4.89 2.17
CA ALA A 87 6.36 5.52 1.08
C ALA A 87 5.42 6.01 -0.02
N GLY A 88 5.83 7.04 -0.75
CA GLY A 88 5.04 7.60 -1.82
C GLY A 88 5.66 8.83 -2.47
N THR A 89 4.95 9.42 -3.42
CA THR A 89 5.40 10.59 -4.18
C THR A 89 4.36 11.71 -4.22
N ALA A 90 4.83 12.96 -4.17
CA ALA A 90 4.01 14.15 -4.33
C ALA A 90 3.70 14.46 -5.81
N GLU A 91 4.40 13.83 -6.75
CA GLU A 91 4.21 14.02 -8.20
C GLU A 91 3.97 12.69 -8.92
N VAL A 92 3.13 12.72 -9.93
CA VAL A 92 2.81 11.57 -10.78
C VAL A 92 3.56 11.69 -12.11
N ASN A 93 4.44 10.74 -12.41
CA ASN A 93 5.04 10.65 -13.72
C ASN A 93 4.28 9.64 -14.58
N LEU A 94 3.53 10.14 -15.56
CA LEU A 94 2.72 9.31 -16.45
C LEU A 94 3.52 8.62 -17.58
N LYS A 95 4.85 8.65 -17.57
CA LYS A 95 5.66 7.83 -18.49
C LYS A 95 5.82 6.41 -17.94
N LEU A 96 6.23 6.31 -16.67
CA LEU A 96 6.43 5.03 -15.96
C LEU A 96 5.90 5.15 -14.52
N PRO A 97 4.58 5.18 -14.33
CA PRO A 97 3.96 5.47 -13.04
C PRO A 97 4.32 4.47 -11.94
N ALA A 98 4.49 3.19 -12.28
CA ALA A 98 4.87 2.15 -11.31
C ALA A 98 6.31 2.29 -10.79
N LEU A 99 7.16 3.01 -11.51
CA LEU A 99 8.51 3.35 -11.06
C LEU A 99 8.59 4.75 -10.46
N TRP A 100 7.57 5.14 -9.70
CA TRP A 100 7.44 6.47 -9.09
C TRP A 100 8.70 6.90 -8.34
N HIS A 101 9.38 5.97 -7.67
CA HIS A 101 10.60 6.21 -6.91
C HIS A 101 11.84 6.54 -7.78
N LEU A 102 11.83 6.14 -9.05
CA LEU A 102 12.86 6.50 -10.02
C LEU A 102 12.46 7.71 -10.87
N MET A 103 11.17 7.82 -11.20
CA MET A 103 10.67 8.79 -12.16
C MET A 103 10.14 10.09 -11.54
N GLY A 104 9.98 10.13 -10.22
CA GLY A 104 9.58 11.33 -9.46
C GLY A 104 10.71 12.36 -9.27
N GLY A 105 11.68 12.41 -10.18
CA GLY A 105 12.86 13.26 -10.09
C GLY A 105 14.04 12.60 -9.37
N GLY A 106 13.88 11.35 -8.93
CA GLY A 106 14.88 10.58 -8.19
C GLY A 106 15.06 11.03 -6.73
N PHE A 107 15.96 10.35 -6.04
CA PHE A 107 16.31 10.68 -4.65
C PHE A 107 16.86 12.11 -4.56
N GLY A 108 16.35 12.89 -3.59
CA GLY A 108 16.72 14.27 -3.40
C GLY A 108 15.93 15.31 -4.20
N SER A 109 14.98 14.89 -5.05
CA SER A 109 14.09 15.82 -5.78
C SER A 109 13.14 16.61 -4.88
N GLY A 110 12.91 16.14 -3.64
CA GLY A 110 11.89 16.69 -2.74
C GLY A 110 10.47 16.17 -3.02
N ASN A 111 10.29 15.31 -4.04
CA ASN A 111 8.98 14.74 -4.40
C ASN A 111 8.73 13.37 -3.80
N LEU A 112 9.79 12.66 -3.42
CA LEU A 112 9.70 11.34 -2.79
C LEU A 112 9.69 11.48 -1.27
N HIS A 113 8.84 10.67 -0.61
CA HIS A 113 8.65 10.75 0.83
C HIS A 113 8.56 9.36 1.47
N GLY A 114 9.01 9.26 2.74
CA GLY A 114 8.93 8.06 3.54
C GLY A 114 10.18 7.20 3.52
N ALA A 115 10.06 6.00 4.08
CA ALA A 115 11.15 5.03 4.13
C ALA A 115 10.61 3.60 4.16
N VAL A 116 11.37 2.67 3.56
CA VAL A 116 11.11 1.23 3.60
C VAL A 116 12.45 0.52 3.82
N ALA A 117 12.49 -0.40 4.77
CA ALA A 117 13.59 -1.35 4.86
C ALA A 117 13.33 -2.53 3.92
N HIS A 118 14.37 -3.06 3.32
CA HIS A 118 14.31 -4.22 2.44
C HIS A 118 15.19 -5.33 3.00
N GLY A 119 14.76 -6.58 2.85
CA GLY A 119 15.47 -7.75 3.37
C GLY A 119 14.63 -8.56 4.35
N ASP A 120 15.29 -9.27 5.24
CA ASP A 120 14.68 -10.13 6.24
C ASP A 120 15.09 -9.70 7.67
N GLU A 121 14.76 -10.51 8.67
CA GLU A 121 15.14 -10.24 10.07
C GLU A 121 16.65 -10.19 10.31
N LYS A 122 17.44 -10.87 9.48
CA LYS A 122 18.91 -11.02 9.66
C LYS A 122 19.69 -9.95 8.92
N GLN A 123 19.19 -9.55 7.73
CA GLN A 123 19.89 -8.59 6.89
C GLN A 123 18.89 -7.60 6.28
N LYS A 124 18.98 -6.36 6.70
CA LYS A 124 18.13 -5.25 6.26
C LYS A 124 18.97 -4.11 5.69
N HIS A 125 18.45 -3.46 4.67
CA HIS A 125 18.94 -2.17 4.22
C HIS A 125 17.78 -1.18 4.10
N MET A 126 18.01 0.06 4.49
CA MET A 126 17.01 1.12 4.49
C MET A 126 17.07 1.91 3.18
N THR A 127 15.91 2.07 2.53
CA THR A 127 15.71 3.07 1.50
C THR A 127 14.92 4.24 2.09
N ALA A 128 15.60 5.38 2.30
CA ALA A 128 14.95 6.63 2.70
C ALA A 128 14.62 7.45 1.46
N PHE A 129 13.34 7.62 1.17
CA PHE A 129 12.86 8.39 0.02
C PHE A 129 12.85 9.89 0.30
N GLY A 130 12.50 10.29 1.52
CA GLY A 130 12.45 11.69 1.93
C GLY A 130 11.71 11.89 3.25
N GLU A 131 11.46 13.15 3.58
CA GLU A 131 10.83 13.53 4.86
C GLU A 131 9.42 12.97 5.06
N TYR A 132 9.07 12.72 6.30
CA TYR A 132 7.72 12.39 6.75
C TYR A 132 7.44 13.04 8.12
N PRO A 133 6.16 13.36 8.50
CA PRO A 133 4.96 13.14 7.68
C PRO A 133 4.82 14.18 6.55
N LYS A 134 4.46 13.72 5.36
CA LYS A 134 4.26 14.58 4.17
C LYS A 134 3.03 14.17 3.38
N ARG A 135 2.39 15.16 2.74
CA ARG A 135 1.30 14.92 1.80
C ARG A 135 1.87 14.42 0.47
N VAL A 136 1.21 13.41 -0.09
CA VAL A 136 1.59 12.81 -1.38
C VAL A 136 0.36 12.64 -2.28
N VAL A 137 0.59 12.27 -3.54
CA VAL A 137 -0.46 11.94 -4.52
C VAL A 137 -0.55 10.43 -4.72
N LEU A 138 0.59 9.75 -4.75
CA LEU A 138 0.65 8.29 -4.85
C LEU A 138 1.27 7.70 -3.59
N LEU A 139 0.77 6.56 -3.18
CA LEU A 139 1.29 5.72 -2.11
C LEU A 139 1.71 4.36 -2.67
N ASP A 140 2.77 3.81 -2.12
CA ASP A 140 3.16 2.41 -2.33
C ASP A 140 2.19 1.47 -1.61
N GLY A 141 1.77 0.43 -2.29
CA GLY A 141 0.76 -0.51 -1.82
C GLY A 141 1.22 -1.50 -0.77
N VAL A 142 2.52 -1.55 -0.47
CA VAL A 142 3.07 -2.48 0.53
C VAL A 142 2.43 -2.29 1.91
N PHE A 143 2.00 -1.06 2.22
CA PHE A 143 1.24 -0.71 3.43
C PHE A 143 0.29 0.45 3.14
N LEU A 144 -1.01 0.25 3.31
CA LEU A 144 -2.03 1.27 3.16
C LEU A 144 -2.99 1.25 4.37
N ALA A 145 -2.95 2.29 5.20
CA ALA A 145 -3.96 2.50 6.23
C ALA A 145 -5.02 3.49 5.72
N ILE A 146 -6.28 3.07 5.73
CA ILE A 146 -7.40 3.76 5.08
C ILE A 146 -8.48 4.06 6.11
N HIS A 147 -8.86 5.32 6.25
CA HIS A 147 -9.96 5.73 7.12
C HIS A 147 -11.32 5.36 6.50
N ARG A 148 -12.30 4.98 7.33
CA ARG A 148 -13.66 4.59 6.92
C ARG A 148 -14.32 5.57 5.94
N ARG A 149 -14.13 6.88 6.14
CA ARG A 149 -14.69 7.91 5.24
C ARG A 149 -14.24 7.78 3.79
N VAL A 150 -13.08 7.13 3.55
CA VAL A 150 -12.55 6.86 2.20
C VAL A 150 -13.15 5.58 1.65
N PHE A 151 -12.96 4.44 2.32
CA PHE A 151 -13.38 3.14 1.78
C PHE A 151 -14.90 2.95 1.72
N LYS A 152 -15.68 3.83 2.33
CA LYS A 152 -17.13 3.95 2.08
C LYS A 152 -17.45 4.50 0.67
N LYS A 153 -16.53 5.23 0.05
CA LYS A 153 -16.75 5.96 -1.21
C LYS A 153 -15.89 5.47 -2.36
N ILE A 154 -14.68 5.02 -2.07
CA ILE A 154 -13.68 4.61 -3.06
C ILE A 154 -13.46 3.11 -2.97
N ARG A 155 -13.41 2.46 -4.12
CA ARG A 155 -13.16 1.04 -4.29
C ARG A 155 -11.95 0.84 -5.19
N PHE A 156 -11.28 -0.28 -5.02
CA PHE A 156 -10.29 -0.73 -5.99
C PHE A 156 -10.97 -1.05 -7.32
N ASP A 157 -10.38 -0.61 -8.42
CA ASP A 157 -10.96 -0.84 -9.75
C ASP A 157 -10.62 -2.26 -10.24
N GLU A 158 -11.63 -3.13 -10.32
CA GLU A 158 -11.48 -4.53 -10.67
C GLU A 158 -11.30 -4.77 -12.18
N ASP A 159 -11.46 -3.73 -13.01
CA ASP A 159 -11.24 -3.79 -14.46
C ASP A 159 -9.75 -3.73 -14.82
N CYS A 160 -8.87 -3.46 -13.85
CA CYS A 160 -7.43 -3.53 -14.06
C CYS A 160 -7.00 -4.94 -14.51
N PRO A 161 -6.31 -5.08 -15.65
CA PRO A 161 -5.89 -6.38 -16.17
C PRO A 161 -4.72 -6.99 -15.39
N SER A 162 -4.03 -6.20 -14.57
CA SER A 162 -2.97 -6.71 -13.68
C SER A 162 -3.56 -7.20 -12.35
N LYS A 163 -3.15 -8.37 -11.90
CA LYS A 163 -3.61 -8.93 -10.62
C LYS A 163 -2.91 -8.32 -9.42
N TRP A 164 -1.62 -7.97 -9.58
CA TRP A 164 -0.72 -7.67 -8.48
C TRP A 164 -0.18 -6.25 -8.49
N HIS A 165 -0.38 -5.51 -9.60
CA HIS A 165 0.19 -4.19 -9.79
C HIS A 165 -0.90 -3.15 -10.08
N PHE A 166 -0.56 -1.88 -9.91
CA PHE A 166 -1.39 -0.71 -10.18
C PHE A 166 -2.62 -0.52 -9.28
N TYR A 167 -2.95 -1.47 -8.39
CA TYR A 167 -4.08 -1.33 -7.45
C TYR A 167 -3.88 -0.13 -6.52
N ASP A 168 -2.68 0.05 -6.03
CA ASP A 168 -2.25 1.10 -5.11
C ASP A 168 -2.19 2.47 -5.79
N LEU A 169 -1.60 2.53 -6.98
CA LEU A 169 -1.47 3.76 -7.75
C LEU A 169 -2.85 4.25 -8.20
N ASP A 170 -3.69 3.35 -8.71
CA ASP A 170 -5.04 3.69 -9.14
C ASP A 170 -5.91 4.13 -7.97
N TYR A 171 -5.86 3.40 -6.85
CA TYR A 171 -6.58 3.77 -5.64
C TYR A 171 -6.13 5.13 -5.10
N SER A 172 -4.83 5.40 -5.12
CA SER A 172 -4.26 6.69 -4.73
C SER A 172 -4.80 7.81 -5.62
N MET A 173 -4.79 7.64 -6.94
CA MET A 173 -5.31 8.62 -7.89
C MET A 173 -6.81 8.86 -7.71
N GLN A 174 -7.61 7.81 -7.50
CA GLN A 174 -9.04 7.94 -7.22
C GLN A 174 -9.27 8.74 -5.93
N CYS A 175 -8.54 8.43 -4.85
CA CYS A 175 -8.63 9.14 -3.59
C CYS A 175 -8.23 10.61 -3.74
N HIS A 176 -7.11 10.88 -4.42
CA HIS A 176 -6.64 12.24 -4.68
C HIS A 176 -7.66 13.06 -5.47
N LYS A 177 -8.20 12.51 -6.56
CA LYS A 177 -9.22 13.16 -7.38
C LYS A 177 -10.53 13.41 -6.62
N ALA A 178 -10.90 12.53 -5.71
CA ALA A 178 -12.06 12.70 -4.83
C ALA A 178 -11.83 13.71 -3.69
N GLY A 179 -10.65 14.34 -3.61
CA GLY A 179 -10.30 15.36 -2.63
C GLY A 179 -9.82 14.83 -1.28
N PHE A 180 -9.59 13.53 -1.16
CA PHE A 180 -8.99 12.94 0.04
C PHE A 180 -7.51 13.31 0.15
N LYS A 181 -7.02 13.37 1.40
CA LYS A 181 -5.63 13.67 1.71
C LYS A 181 -4.85 12.38 1.90
N LEU A 182 -3.93 12.10 0.98
CA LEU A 182 -2.99 11.00 1.13
C LEU A 182 -1.71 11.52 1.77
N GLY A 183 -1.09 10.71 2.62
CA GLY A 183 0.16 11.09 3.27
C GLY A 183 1.04 9.91 3.62
N VAL A 184 2.32 10.18 3.70
CA VAL A 184 3.32 9.26 4.24
C VAL A 184 3.52 9.59 5.71
N GLY A 185 3.56 8.56 6.55
CA GLY A 185 3.73 8.69 8.00
C GLY A 185 5.01 8.05 8.53
N ASP A 186 5.23 8.21 9.84
CA ASP A 186 6.29 7.51 10.59
C ASP A 186 5.85 6.06 10.85
N ILE A 187 5.80 5.27 9.79
CA ILE A 187 5.50 3.83 9.82
C ILE A 187 6.64 3.13 9.10
N LEU A 188 7.47 2.44 9.87
CA LEU A 188 8.56 1.67 9.34
C LEU A 188 8.15 0.21 9.17
N ILE A 189 8.42 -0.32 8.00
CA ILE A 189 8.26 -1.73 7.67
C ILE A 189 9.55 -2.27 7.06
N THR A 190 9.76 -3.59 7.18
CA THR A 190 10.73 -4.32 6.36
C THR A 190 9.97 -5.14 5.32
N HIS A 191 10.26 -4.94 4.05
CA HIS A 191 9.66 -5.66 2.93
C HIS A 191 10.61 -6.76 2.47
N ASN A 192 10.25 -8.00 2.74
CA ASN A 192 11.03 -9.18 2.38
C ASN A 192 10.70 -9.63 0.94
N SER A 193 10.97 -8.76 -0.01
CA SER A 193 10.66 -8.99 -1.42
C SER A 193 11.85 -8.63 -2.31
N PRO A 194 12.06 -9.36 -3.41
CA PRO A 194 13.06 -8.99 -4.41
C PRO A 194 12.67 -7.74 -5.23
N GLY A 195 11.48 -7.18 -4.97
CA GLY A 195 10.93 -6.07 -5.76
C GLY A 195 10.48 -6.49 -7.16
N LEU A 196 10.28 -5.51 -8.04
CA LEU A 196 9.90 -5.75 -9.43
C LEU A 196 11.12 -6.26 -10.22
N THR A 197 11.12 -7.55 -10.54
CA THR A 197 12.25 -8.21 -11.22
C THR A 197 12.12 -8.23 -12.75
N SER A 198 10.90 -8.05 -13.29
CA SER A 198 10.63 -8.04 -14.73
C SER A 198 9.31 -7.37 -15.07
N PHE A 199 9.24 -6.79 -16.27
CA PHE A 199 8.00 -6.27 -16.85
C PHE A 199 7.30 -7.38 -17.63
N THR A 200 6.38 -8.07 -16.97
CA THR A 200 5.57 -9.12 -17.60
C THR A 200 4.50 -8.52 -18.54
N ASP A 201 3.92 -9.34 -19.41
CA ASP A 201 2.77 -8.91 -20.24
C ASP A 201 1.59 -8.42 -19.37
N GLU A 202 1.37 -9.04 -18.22
CA GLU A 202 0.35 -8.63 -17.27
C GLU A 202 0.65 -7.23 -16.70
N PHE A 203 1.90 -6.98 -16.34
CA PHE A 203 2.36 -5.66 -15.88
C PHE A 203 2.16 -4.60 -16.98
N ASN A 204 2.60 -4.88 -18.21
CA ASN A 204 2.50 -3.94 -19.33
C ASN A 204 1.04 -3.58 -19.64
N LYS A 205 0.13 -4.55 -19.66
CA LYS A 205 -1.31 -4.30 -19.82
C LYS A 205 -1.88 -3.46 -18.69
N GLY A 206 -1.45 -3.70 -17.45
CA GLY A 206 -1.83 -2.88 -16.29
C GLY A 206 -1.35 -1.44 -16.43
N GLN A 207 -0.13 -1.23 -16.93
CA GLN A 207 0.41 0.10 -17.17
C GLN A 207 -0.36 0.84 -18.27
N GLU A 208 -0.64 0.18 -19.40
CA GLU A 208 -1.45 0.75 -20.47
C GLU A 208 -2.83 1.17 -19.96
N TRP A 209 -3.53 0.28 -19.25
CA TRP A 209 -4.82 0.55 -18.62
C TRP A 209 -4.76 1.76 -17.68
N PHE A 210 -3.74 1.84 -16.81
CA PHE A 210 -3.56 2.95 -15.89
C PHE A 210 -3.34 4.27 -16.65
N LEU A 211 -2.50 4.26 -17.67
CA LEU A 211 -2.21 5.43 -18.48
C LEU A 211 -3.44 5.91 -19.25
N ASP A 212 -4.20 5.01 -19.86
CA ASP A 212 -5.44 5.36 -20.58
C ASP A 212 -6.48 5.96 -19.64
N LYS A 213 -6.59 5.45 -18.41
CA LYS A 213 -7.49 5.97 -17.40
C LYS A 213 -7.11 7.38 -16.91
N TRP A 214 -5.81 7.69 -16.81
CA TRP A 214 -5.34 8.89 -16.10
C TRP A 214 -4.65 9.93 -16.96
N LYS A 215 -4.21 9.64 -18.20
CA LYS A 215 -3.57 10.62 -19.10
C LYS A 215 -4.48 11.76 -19.53
N THR A 216 -5.78 11.54 -19.58
CA THR A 216 -6.77 12.47 -20.15
C THR A 216 -7.62 13.16 -19.09
N LYS A 217 -7.28 13.02 -17.84
CA LYS A 217 -8.05 13.52 -16.69
C LYS A 217 -7.18 14.35 -15.76
#